data_13d8ba2807da7edcb662e183b4591bc9
#
_entry.id   13d8ba2807da7edcb662e183b4591bc9
#
_cell.length_a   1.000
_cell.length_b   1.000
_cell.length_c   1.000
_cell.angle_alpha   90.00
_cell.angle_beta   90.00
_cell.angle_gamma   90.00
#
_symmetry.space_group_name_H-M   'P 1'
#
loop_
_entity.id
_entity.type
_entity.pdbx_description
1 polymer ?
#
loop_
_entity_poly.entity_id
_entity_poly.type
_entity_poly.pdbx_seq_one_letter_code
_entity_poly.pdbx_strand_id
1 'polypeptide(L)'
;MNLSTNPARAERTFPQDFLWGAATASYQIEGAIDEDGRTPSNWDTFTKVPGAILNGDTGEVACDHYHRVPEDVALMKRLNLASYRFSTAWPRIRPDGGKVNQAGLDFYSRLVDELLEAEIAPWITLYHWDLPQALEDQGGWTSRDTAYRFVEYSTTVYDALSDRVDNWTTLNEPWCSAFLGYSGGQHAPGRQEGVAGIVAAHHLMLGHGLVINELRSRGATPENGKSLGITLNPTVVDPYDADRPEDVDMTRRIDGLHNRVFLDPLFRGKYADDLAADTEGLTFQGRPWQDWVLEGDLEVISAPLDVLGVNFYFGNAIAAEPFEIDPDQVLGSRLVHSDLPRGNPYPGAEFVTPRTGRATTARDWEIDPVWLTRLLTRLSGEYGAPPIYITENGAYYDDVVEDGAVHDTARLDYIDTHLRATLDAMEQGADVRGYFAWSMLDNFEWSYGYAHRFGIVHVDFETQVRTPKDSGLWFADVAANNRVPARP
;
A
#
# COMPACT_ATOMS: atom_id res chain seq x y z
N MET A 1 -21.73 30.20 -8.18
CA MET A 1 -20.46 30.68 -8.70
C MET A 1 -19.83 31.64 -7.69
N ASN A 2 -19.33 31.17 -6.63
CA ASN A 2 -18.43 31.89 -5.73
C ASN A 2 -17.23 30.96 -5.57
N LEU A 3 -16.10 31.36 -6.12
CA LEU A 3 -14.81 30.83 -5.71
C LEU A 3 -14.71 31.15 -4.23
N SER A 4 -14.99 30.17 -3.38
CA SER A 4 -14.78 30.32 -1.96
C SER A 4 -13.28 30.51 -1.79
N THR A 5 -12.88 31.68 -1.37
CA THR A 5 -11.52 31.96 -0.89
C THR A 5 -11.25 30.95 0.22
N ASN A 6 -10.44 29.93 -0.09
CA ASN A 6 -9.97 28.99 0.90
C ASN A 6 -9.34 29.81 2.03
N PRO A 7 -9.67 29.62 3.32
CA PRO A 7 -9.05 30.40 4.38
C PRO A 7 -7.54 30.19 4.35
N ALA A 8 -6.77 31.26 4.50
CA ALA A 8 -5.32 31.19 4.51
C ALA A 8 -4.86 30.14 5.54
N ARG A 9 -4.04 29.18 5.07
CA ARG A 9 -3.50 28.12 5.91
C ARG A 9 -2.25 28.59 6.59
N ALA A 10 -2.24 28.64 7.93
CA ALA A 10 -1.07 29.04 8.71
C ALA A 10 0.08 28.04 8.59
N GLU A 11 1.31 28.49 8.81
CA GLU A 11 2.47 27.61 8.94
C GLU A 11 2.29 26.67 10.15
N ARG A 12 2.69 25.39 9.98
CA ARG A 12 2.70 24.39 11.07
C ARG A 12 3.99 23.58 11.02
N THR A 13 4.49 23.17 12.19
CA THR A 13 5.77 22.47 12.36
C THR A 13 5.53 21.08 12.90
N PHE A 14 6.27 20.10 12.37
CA PHE A 14 6.34 18.74 12.88
C PHE A 14 7.38 18.59 14.00
N PRO A 15 7.32 17.53 14.84
CA PRO A 15 8.39 17.20 15.76
C PRO A 15 9.75 17.10 15.07
N GLN A 16 10.83 17.40 15.79
CA GLN A 16 12.17 17.49 15.19
C GLN A 16 12.68 16.15 14.64
N ASP A 17 12.21 15.05 15.21
CA ASP A 17 12.54 13.66 14.85
C ASP A 17 11.53 13.02 13.89
N PHE A 18 10.65 13.82 13.27
CA PHE A 18 9.68 13.33 12.30
C PHE A 18 10.37 12.89 11.00
N LEU A 19 10.12 11.65 10.57
CA LEU A 19 10.82 11.05 9.44
C LEU A 19 10.13 11.39 8.11
N TRP A 20 10.89 11.99 7.19
CA TRP A 20 10.43 12.34 5.85
C TRP A 20 11.00 11.38 4.81
N GLY A 21 10.13 10.80 3.98
CA GLY A 21 10.54 9.86 2.96
C GLY A 21 9.64 9.85 1.74
N ALA A 22 9.99 8.98 0.81
CA ALA A 22 9.13 8.57 -0.30
C ALA A 22 9.18 7.06 -0.46
N ALA A 23 8.18 6.48 -1.11
CA ALA A 23 8.07 5.04 -1.27
C ALA A 23 7.98 4.63 -2.75
N THR A 24 8.35 3.38 -3.03
CA THR A 24 8.12 2.68 -4.29
C THR A 24 7.95 1.18 -4.04
N ALA A 25 7.54 0.43 -5.08
CA ALA A 25 7.50 -1.02 -5.05
C ALA A 25 8.30 -1.62 -6.21
N SER A 26 8.93 -2.78 -5.96
CA SER A 26 9.84 -3.45 -6.89
C SER A 26 9.26 -3.64 -8.29
N TYR A 27 8.09 -4.27 -8.38
CA TYR A 27 7.45 -4.54 -9.68
C TYR A 27 7.11 -3.26 -10.46
N GLN A 28 6.76 -2.19 -9.73
CA GLN A 28 6.30 -0.94 -10.33
C GLN A 28 7.43 -0.10 -10.94
N ILE A 29 8.69 -0.29 -10.49
CA ILE A 29 9.80 0.57 -10.91
C ILE A 29 11.00 -0.15 -11.49
N GLU A 30 11.29 -1.38 -11.08
CA GLU A 30 12.58 -2.03 -11.38
C GLU A 30 12.77 -2.33 -12.86
N GLY A 31 11.78 -2.94 -13.51
CA GLY A 31 11.98 -3.56 -14.81
C GLY A 31 12.88 -4.79 -14.72
N ALA A 32 13.70 -5.05 -15.76
CA ALA A 32 14.67 -6.14 -15.79
C ALA A 32 14.07 -7.51 -15.38
N ILE A 33 12.89 -7.82 -15.92
CA ILE A 33 12.05 -8.95 -15.46
C ILE A 33 12.64 -10.33 -15.76
N ASP A 34 13.58 -10.44 -16.68
CA ASP A 34 14.25 -11.67 -17.12
C ASP A 34 15.77 -11.60 -16.97
N GLU A 35 16.30 -10.60 -16.21
CA GLU A 35 17.72 -10.42 -16.00
C GLU A 35 18.19 -11.06 -14.69
N ASP A 36 19.48 -11.42 -14.67
CA ASP A 36 20.22 -11.92 -13.50
C ASP A 36 19.51 -13.08 -12.77
N GLY A 37 18.78 -13.91 -13.51
CA GLY A 37 18.13 -15.12 -12.99
C GLY A 37 16.82 -14.87 -12.25
N ARG A 38 16.21 -13.68 -12.36
CA ARG A 38 14.84 -13.45 -11.92
C ARG A 38 13.87 -14.35 -12.72
N THR A 39 12.85 -14.88 -12.04
CA THR A 39 11.76 -15.63 -12.68
C THR A 39 10.44 -14.83 -12.64
N PRO A 40 9.42 -15.21 -13.43
CA PRO A 40 8.17 -14.48 -13.44
C PRO A 40 7.48 -14.44 -12.07
N SER A 41 6.90 -13.29 -11.75
CA SER A 41 5.89 -13.15 -10.70
C SER A 41 4.48 -13.37 -11.24
N ASN A 42 3.50 -13.46 -10.34
CA ASN A 42 2.08 -13.46 -10.68
C ASN A 42 1.68 -12.20 -11.48
N TRP A 43 2.32 -11.06 -11.25
CA TRP A 43 2.09 -9.83 -12.02
C TRP A 43 2.64 -9.92 -13.44
N ASP A 44 3.82 -10.52 -13.66
CA ASP A 44 4.36 -10.76 -15.01
C ASP A 44 3.42 -11.64 -15.86
N THR A 45 2.72 -12.57 -15.22
CA THR A 45 1.71 -13.42 -15.87
C THR A 45 0.40 -12.66 -16.08
N PHE A 46 -0.07 -11.94 -15.07
CA PHE A 46 -1.35 -11.25 -15.11
C PHE A 46 -1.37 -10.11 -16.13
N THR A 47 -0.28 -9.34 -16.29
CA THR A 47 -0.18 -8.27 -17.29
C THR A 47 -0.27 -8.78 -18.73
N LYS A 48 -0.01 -10.07 -18.97
CA LYS A 48 -0.14 -10.70 -20.29
C LYS A 48 -1.57 -11.16 -20.61
N VAL A 49 -2.49 -11.09 -19.65
CA VAL A 49 -3.90 -11.40 -19.87
C VAL A 49 -4.56 -10.25 -20.62
N PRO A 50 -5.10 -10.45 -21.84
CA PRO A 50 -5.71 -9.38 -22.61
C PRO A 50 -6.83 -8.67 -21.83
N GLY A 51 -6.78 -7.35 -21.76
CA GLY A 51 -7.77 -6.54 -21.03
C GLY A 51 -7.58 -6.52 -19.50
N ALA A 52 -6.59 -7.18 -18.93
CA ALA A 52 -6.32 -7.14 -17.50
C ALA A 52 -5.74 -5.78 -17.06
N ILE A 53 -4.91 -5.19 -17.91
CA ILE A 53 -4.24 -3.92 -17.66
C ILE A 53 -4.70 -2.89 -18.68
N LEU A 54 -4.93 -1.67 -18.24
CA LEU A 54 -5.26 -0.55 -19.13
C LEU A 54 -4.15 -0.38 -20.17
N ASN A 55 -4.55 -0.21 -21.44
CA ASN A 55 -3.67 -0.12 -22.60
C ASN A 55 -2.80 -1.38 -22.87
N GLY A 56 -2.92 -2.45 -22.08
CA GLY A 56 -2.05 -3.62 -22.18
C GLY A 56 -0.61 -3.36 -21.72
N ASP A 57 -0.41 -2.39 -20.85
CA ASP A 57 0.89 -2.05 -20.29
C ASP A 57 1.47 -3.19 -19.43
N THR A 58 2.80 -3.27 -19.33
CA THR A 58 3.51 -4.28 -18.54
C THR A 58 4.60 -3.63 -17.67
N GLY A 59 5.05 -4.33 -16.63
CA GLY A 59 6.19 -3.91 -15.80
C GLY A 59 7.56 -4.28 -16.36
N GLU A 60 7.66 -4.71 -17.63
CA GLU A 60 8.92 -5.26 -18.21
C GLU A 60 10.09 -4.27 -18.16
N VAL A 61 9.82 -3.00 -18.39
CA VAL A 61 10.82 -1.92 -18.27
C VAL A 61 10.53 -1.02 -17.07
N ALA A 62 9.26 -0.72 -16.83
CA ALA A 62 8.81 0.16 -15.77
C ALA A 62 9.57 1.51 -15.77
N CYS A 63 10.27 1.84 -14.68
CA CYS A 63 11.14 3.01 -14.58
C CYS A 63 12.62 2.66 -14.81
N ASP A 64 12.93 1.44 -15.22
CA ASP A 64 14.31 0.96 -15.40
C ASP A 64 15.22 1.22 -14.18
N HIS A 65 14.60 1.19 -12.97
CA HIS A 65 15.32 1.47 -11.73
C HIS A 65 16.47 0.48 -11.48
N TYR A 66 16.31 -0.77 -11.94
CA TYR A 66 17.34 -1.79 -11.83
C TYR A 66 18.70 -1.32 -12.36
N HIS A 67 18.72 -0.56 -13.46
CA HIS A 67 19.92 -0.03 -14.07
C HIS A 67 20.25 1.41 -13.66
N ARG A 68 19.32 2.12 -12.98
CA ARG A 68 19.40 3.57 -12.70
C ARG A 68 19.44 3.91 -11.21
N VAL A 69 19.81 2.96 -10.35
CA VAL A 69 19.91 3.19 -8.90
C VAL A 69 20.73 4.44 -8.56
N PRO A 70 21.95 4.66 -9.10
CA PRO A 70 22.74 5.85 -8.76
C PRO A 70 22.04 7.17 -9.13
N GLU A 71 21.34 7.22 -10.27
CA GLU A 71 20.57 8.39 -10.71
C GLU A 71 19.40 8.68 -9.79
N ASP A 72 18.63 7.65 -9.44
CA ASP A 72 17.45 7.77 -8.61
C ASP A 72 17.81 8.11 -7.15
N VAL A 73 18.89 7.53 -6.59
CA VAL A 73 19.40 7.87 -5.24
C VAL A 73 19.92 9.31 -5.20
N ALA A 74 20.65 9.75 -6.22
CA ALA A 74 21.09 11.14 -6.31
C ALA A 74 19.91 12.13 -6.36
N LEU A 75 18.82 11.73 -7.01
CA LEU A 75 17.58 12.52 -7.05
C LEU A 75 16.89 12.57 -5.69
N MET A 76 16.80 11.45 -4.97
CA MET A 76 16.27 11.38 -3.60
C MET A 76 17.04 12.32 -2.66
N LYS A 77 18.37 12.33 -2.75
CA LYS A 77 19.22 13.25 -1.97
C LYS A 77 18.92 14.72 -2.29
N ARG A 78 18.76 15.06 -3.58
CA ARG A 78 18.35 16.42 -4.01
C ARG A 78 16.98 16.83 -3.47
N LEU A 79 16.09 15.89 -3.26
CA LEU A 79 14.75 16.11 -2.70
C LEU A 79 14.74 16.07 -1.15
N ASN A 80 15.91 16.06 -0.51
CA ASN A 80 16.05 16.06 0.95
C ASN A 80 15.29 14.90 1.65
N LEU A 81 15.15 13.75 0.99
CA LEU A 81 14.53 12.59 1.61
C LEU A 81 15.46 12.00 2.67
N ALA A 82 14.99 11.87 3.89
CA ALA A 82 15.75 11.25 4.99
C ALA A 82 15.61 9.72 4.99
N SER A 83 14.57 9.19 4.37
CA SER A 83 14.34 7.75 4.24
C SER A 83 13.74 7.39 2.89
N TYR A 84 14.05 6.19 2.43
CA TYR A 84 13.46 5.61 1.24
C TYR A 84 12.89 4.22 1.56
N ARG A 85 11.56 4.09 1.41
CA ARG A 85 10.86 2.82 1.56
C ARG A 85 10.74 2.14 0.19
N PHE A 86 11.28 0.95 0.08
CA PHE A 86 11.21 0.15 -1.14
C PHE A 86 10.91 -1.32 -0.82
N SER A 87 10.35 -2.04 -1.78
CA SER A 87 10.16 -3.48 -1.62
C SER A 87 11.26 -4.27 -2.32
N THR A 88 11.47 -5.49 -1.85
CA THR A 88 12.35 -6.45 -2.51
C THR A 88 11.53 -7.45 -3.33
N ALA A 89 11.94 -7.72 -4.57
CA ALA A 89 11.27 -8.67 -5.45
C ALA A 89 11.58 -10.11 -5.04
N TRP A 90 10.57 -10.82 -4.53
CA TRP A 90 10.73 -12.23 -4.15
C TRP A 90 11.25 -13.10 -5.32
N PRO A 91 10.69 -13.00 -6.56
CA PRO A 91 11.17 -13.78 -7.69
C PRO A 91 12.60 -13.44 -8.15
N ARG A 92 13.15 -12.29 -7.74
CA ARG A 92 14.56 -11.93 -8.00
C ARG A 92 15.50 -12.58 -7.01
N ILE A 93 15.10 -12.67 -5.74
CA ILE A 93 15.93 -13.17 -4.64
C ILE A 93 15.83 -14.70 -4.51
N ARG A 94 14.63 -15.25 -4.64
CA ARG A 94 14.37 -16.70 -4.63
C ARG A 94 13.50 -17.08 -5.84
N PRO A 95 14.10 -17.20 -7.02
CA PRO A 95 13.43 -17.61 -8.24
C PRO A 95 12.56 -18.85 -8.00
N ASP A 96 11.32 -18.84 -8.51
CA ASP A 96 10.32 -19.90 -8.32
C ASP A 96 10.04 -20.26 -6.84
N GLY A 97 10.36 -19.35 -5.90
CA GLY A 97 10.33 -19.63 -4.46
C GLY A 97 11.40 -20.64 -4.00
N GLY A 98 12.37 -20.92 -4.87
CA GLY A 98 13.38 -21.97 -4.71
C GLY A 98 14.67 -21.50 -4.03
N LYS A 99 15.80 -21.83 -4.66
CA LYS A 99 17.14 -21.51 -4.15
C LYS A 99 17.42 -20.00 -4.19
N VAL A 100 18.29 -19.56 -3.28
CA VAL A 100 18.76 -18.17 -3.25
C VAL A 100 19.48 -17.83 -4.55
N ASN A 101 19.14 -16.71 -5.14
CA ASN A 101 19.82 -16.08 -6.25
C ASN A 101 20.71 -14.96 -5.73
N GLN A 102 22.04 -15.18 -5.76
CA GLN A 102 23.00 -14.23 -5.22
C GLN A 102 22.98 -12.90 -5.98
N ALA A 103 22.79 -12.91 -7.31
CA ALA A 103 22.72 -11.69 -8.11
C ALA A 103 21.58 -10.77 -7.68
N GLY A 104 20.43 -11.36 -7.33
CA GLY A 104 19.29 -10.62 -6.78
C GLY A 104 19.58 -10.00 -5.41
N LEU A 105 20.28 -10.72 -4.52
CA LEU A 105 20.71 -10.16 -3.24
C LEU A 105 21.75 -9.05 -3.43
N ASP A 106 22.70 -9.23 -4.33
CA ASP A 106 23.76 -8.27 -4.62
C ASP A 106 23.17 -6.94 -5.17
N PHE A 107 22.08 -7.00 -5.92
CA PHE A 107 21.35 -5.82 -6.37
C PHE A 107 20.85 -4.99 -5.18
N TYR A 108 20.11 -5.60 -4.26
CA TYR A 108 19.58 -4.89 -3.09
C TYR A 108 20.69 -4.48 -2.12
N SER A 109 21.76 -5.26 -2.01
CA SER A 109 22.93 -4.87 -1.21
C SER A 109 23.57 -3.57 -1.73
N ARG A 110 23.75 -3.46 -3.06
CA ARG A 110 24.24 -2.21 -3.69
C ARG A 110 23.28 -1.04 -3.48
N LEU A 111 21.97 -1.26 -3.64
CA LEU A 111 20.96 -0.22 -3.39
C LEU A 111 21.05 0.31 -1.95
N VAL A 112 21.15 -0.59 -0.98
CA VAL A 112 21.31 -0.21 0.45
C VAL A 112 22.59 0.58 0.66
N ASP A 113 23.71 0.15 0.08
CA ASP A 113 24.99 0.85 0.21
C ASP A 113 24.91 2.27 -0.37
N GLU A 114 24.34 2.45 -1.56
CA GLU A 114 24.18 3.76 -2.19
C GLU A 114 23.24 4.69 -1.39
N LEU A 115 22.16 4.16 -0.81
CA LEU A 115 21.28 4.93 0.06
C LEU A 115 22.03 5.44 1.31
N LEU A 116 22.81 4.57 1.95
CA LEU A 116 23.57 4.93 3.15
C LEU A 116 24.69 5.93 2.83
N GLU A 117 25.39 5.79 1.69
CA GLU A 117 26.35 6.79 1.21
C GLU A 117 25.71 8.16 0.93
N ALA A 118 24.43 8.15 0.54
CA ALA A 118 23.63 9.36 0.36
C ALA A 118 23.05 9.90 1.66
N GLU A 119 23.25 9.24 2.81
CA GLU A 119 22.66 9.56 4.12
C GLU A 119 21.13 9.40 4.14
N ILE A 120 20.60 8.45 3.36
CA ILE A 120 19.17 8.09 3.27
C ILE A 120 18.96 6.76 3.99
N ALA A 121 18.11 6.74 5.01
CA ALA A 121 17.81 5.53 5.76
C ALA A 121 16.97 4.56 4.90
N PRO A 122 17.44 3.31 4.66
CA PRO A 122 16.65 2.32 3.94
C PRO A 122 15.53 1.77 4.82
N TRP A 123 14.33 1.61 4.25
CA TRP A 123 13.19 0.94 4.86
C TRP A 123 12.70 -0.17 3.92
N ILE A 124 12.87 -1.42 4.30
CA ILE A 124 12.54 -2.56 3.44
C ILE A 124 11.11 -3.04 3.67
N THR A 125 10.36 -3.20 2.59
CA THR A 125 9.12 -3.97 2.51
C THR A 125 9.43 -5.33 1.88
N LEU A 126 9.19 -6.41 2.63
CA LEU A 126 9.53 -7.77 2.17
C LEU A 126 8.60 -8.28 1.09
N TYR A 127 7.32 -7.91 1.10
CA TYR A 127 6.35 -8.32 0.09
C TYR A 127 5.44 -7.18 -0.34
N HIS A 128 5.47 -6.87 -1.64
CA HIS A 128 4.60 -5.86 -2.27
C HIS A 128 3.97 -6.44 -3.55
N TRP A 129 3.27 -7.58 -3.37
CA TRP A 129 2.34 -8.26 -4.27
C TRP A 129 2.96 -9.14 -5.36
N ASP A 130 4.26 -9.13 -5.56
CA ASP A 130 5.00 -9.86 -6.59
C ASP A 130 5.39 -11.28 -6.13
N LEU A 131 4.38 -12.14 -5.94
CA LEU A 131 4.57 -13.55 -5.61
C LEU A 131 5.21 -14.29 -6.81
N PRO A 132 6.24 -15.13 -6.61
CA PRO A 132 6.72 -16.01 -7.69
C PRO A 132 5.59 -16.81 -8.32
N GLN A 133 5.49 -16.80 -9.66
CA GLN A 133 4.42 -17.51 -10.38
C GLN A 133 4.34 -18.99 -10.01
N ALA A 134 5.50 -19.63 -9.81
CA ALA A 134 5.53 -21.04 -9.42
C ALA A 134 4.86 -21.32 -8.06
N LEU A 135 4.82 -20.36 -7.14
CA LEU A 135 4.07 -20.46 -5.88
C LEU A 135 2.58 -20.18 -6.10
N GLU A 136 2.24 -19.25 -7.01
CA GLU A 136 0.85 -19.03 -7.38
C GLU A 136 0.25 -20.28 -8.04
N ASP A 137 0.98 -20.97 -8.92
CA ASP A 137 0.56 -22.22 -9.54
C ASP A 137 0.30 -23.35 -8.53
N GLN A 138 0.84 -23.23 -7.30
CA GLN A 138 0.61 -24.14 -6.17
C GLN A 138 -0.51 -23.68 -5.24
N GLY A 139 -1.26 -22.64 -5.64
CA GLY A 139 -2.41 -22.10 -4.91
C GLY A 139 -2.18 -20.71 -4.31
N GLY A 140 -0.97 -20.16 -4.43
CA GLY A 140 -0.64 -18.81 -3.97
C GLY A 140 -0.98 -18.60 -2.50
N TRP A 141 -1.53 -17.45 -2.15
CA TRP A 141 -1.91 -17.15 -0.76
C TRP A 141 -3.13 -17.91 -0.24
N THR A 142 -3.87 -18.64 -1.09
CA THR A 142 -4.88 -19.60 -0.61
C THR A 142 -4.27 -20.91 -0.10
N SER A 143 -2.98 -21.14 -0.34
CA SER A 143 -2.19 -22.23 0.21
C SER A 143 -1.43 -21.78 1.46
N ARG A 144 -1.62 -22.50 2.57
CA ARG A 144 -0.88 -22.24 3.81
C ARG A 144 0.64 -22.37 3.66
N ASP A 145 1.11 -23.24 2.73
CA ASP A 145 2.55 -23.42 2.47
C ASP A 145 3.23 -22.12 2.05
N THR A 146 2.52 -21.22 1.35
CA THR A 146 3.04 -19.92 0.94
C THR A 146 3.49 -19.07 2.15
N ALA A 147 2.77 -19.13 3.29
CA ALA A 147 3.17 -18.46 4.51
C ALA A 147 4.54 -18.95 5.05
N TYR A 148 4.80 -20.24 4.97
CA TYR A 148 6.11 -20.79 5.36
C TYR A 148 7.21 -20.46 4.36
N ARG A 149 6.91 -20.47 3.04
CA ARG A 149 7.85 -20.01 2.01
C ARG A 149 8.21 -18.53 2.17
N PHE A 150 7.24 -17.73 2.62
CA PHE A 150 7.47 -16.31 2.93
C PHE A 150 8.48 -16.12 4.06
N VAL A 151 8.46 -16.98 5.08
CA VAL A 151 9.49 -16.97 6.15
C VAL A 151 10.87 -17.26 5.58
N GLU A 152 10.99 -18.29 4.73
CA GLU A 152 12.29 -18.63 4.10
C GLU A 152 12.86 -17.49 3.25
N TYR A 153 11.99 -16.80 2.50
CA TYR A 153 12.37 -15.65 1.71
C TYR A 153 12.77 -14.47 2.61
N SER A 154 11.93 -14.11 3.58
CA SER A 154 12.15 -12.99 4.47
C SER A 154 13.44 -13.12 5.29
N THR A 155 13.73 -14.33 5.79
CA THR A 155 14.99 -14.60 6.49
C THR A 155 16.19 -14.49 5.58
N THR A 156 16.07 -14.89 4.31
CA THR A 156 17.15 -14.72 3.32
C THR A 156 17.50 -13.24 3.12
N VAL A 157 16.48 -12.38 2.99
CA VAL A 157 16.68 -10.93 2.84
C VAL A 157 17.28 -10.33 4.12
N TYR A 158 16.68 -10.69 5.26
CA TYR A 158 17.13 -10.18 6.57
C TYR A 158 18.59 -10.55 6.85
N ASP A 159 18.98 -11.81 6.66
CA ASP A 159 20.34 -12.27 6.91
C ASP A 159 21.38 -11.55 6.02
N ALA A 160 20.99 -11.12 4.81
CA ALA A 160 21.85 -10.42 3.89
C ALA A 160 22.00 -8.92 4.16
N LEU A 161 21.01 -8.26 4.77
CA LEU A 161 20.93 -6.80 4.82
C LEU A 161 20.76 -6.23 6.24
N SER A 162 20.49 -7.05 7.26
CA SER A 162 20.20 -6.58 8.62
C SER A 162 21.39 -5.93 9.35
N ASP A 163 22.58 -6.09 8.84
CA ASP A 163 23.77 -5.38 9.31
C ASP A 163 23.71 -3.87 9.02
N ARG A 164 22.90 -3.44 8.04
CA ARG A 164 22.82 -2.07 7.51
C ARG A 164 21.39 -1.50 7.47
N VAL A 165 20.35 -2.32 7.58
CA VAL A 165 18.94 -1.90 7.53
C VAL A 165 18.30 -2.09 8.90
N ASP A 166 17.62 -1.05 9.38
CA ASP A 166 16.98 -1.06 10.69
C ASP A 166 15.46 -1.21 10.60
N ASN A 167 14.81 -0.72 9.53
CA ASN A 167 13.36 -0.68 9.41
C ASN A 167 12.83 -1.73 8.42
N TRP A 168 11.92 -2.57 8.90
CA TRP A 168 11.41 -3.73 8.18
C TRP A 168 9.90 -3.81 8.22
N THR A 169 9.28 -3.87 7.06
CA THR A 169 7.85 -4.11 6.86
C THR A 169 7.68 -5.49 6.24
N THR A 170 6.85 -6.33 6.82
CA THR A 170 6.60 -7.69 6.30
C THR A 170 5.78 -7.65 5.02
N LEU A 171 4.59 -7.08 5.09
CA LEU A 171 3.61 -7.02 4.00
C LEU A 171 3.22 -5.59 3.71
N ASN A 172 3.01 -5.27 2.42
CA ASN A 172 2.28 -4.10 2.00
C ASN A 172 0.85 -4.47 1.64
N GLU A 173 -0.12 -3.82 2.27
CA GLU A 173 -1.54 -3.88 1.94
C GLU A 173 -2.06 -5.31 1.66
N PRO A 174 -2.07 -6.20 2.65
CA PRO A 174 -2.54 -7.57 2.45
C PRO A 174 -3.99 -7.62 1.94
N TRP A 175 -4.79 -6.55 2.14
CA TRP A 175 -6.12 -6.43 1.56
C TRP A 175 -6.08 -6.45 0.03
N CYS A 176 -5.19 -5.68 -0.59
CA CYS A 176 -5.06 -5.64 -2.05
C CYS A 176 -4.66 -6.99 -2.61
N SER A 177 -3.65 -7.66 -2.03
CA SER A 177 -3.25 -9.00 -2.45
C SER A 177 -4.40 -10.00 -2.32
N ALA A 178 -5.11 -9.99 -1.18
CA ALA A 178 -6.14 -10.97 -0.87
C ALA A 178 -7.46 -10.71 -1.61
N PHE A 179 -8.04 -9.51 -1.43
CA PHE A 179 -9.40 -9.25 -1.92
C PHE A 179 -9.41 -8.83 -3.39
N LEU A 180 -8.50 -7.96 -3.83
CA LEU A 180 -8.41 -7.62 -5.25
C LEU A 180 -7.83 -8.77 -6.09
N GLY A 181 -6.95 -9.60 -5.51
CA GLY A 181 -6.31 -10.72 -6.21
C GLY A 181 -7.17 -11.98 -6.27
N TYR A 182 -7.80 -12.38 -5.15
CA TYR A 182 -8.47 -13.68 -5.02
C TYR A 182 -10.01 -13.60 -4.93
N SER A 183 -10.58 -12.50 -4.41
CA SER A 183 -12.05 -12.32 -4.37
C SER A 183 -12.58 -11.71 -5.65
N GLY A 184 -12.05 -10.56 -6.06
CA GLY A 184 -12.59 -9.74 -7.14
C GLY A 184 -11.86 -9.85 -8.47
N GLY A 185 -10.61 -10.26 -8.47
CA GLY A 185 -9.80 -10.45 -9.67
C GLY A 185 -9.31 -9.15 -10.34
N GLN A 186 -9.34 -8.03 -9.63
CA GLN A 186 -8.85 -6.74 -10.13
C GLN A 186 -7.32 -6.71 -10.26
N HIS A 187 -6.63 -7.40 -9.35
CA HIS A 187 -5.17 -7.53 -9.30
C HIS A 187 -4.74 -8.97 -9.58
N ALA A 188 -3.44 -9.16 -9.81
CA ALA A 188 -2.86 -10.49 -9.89
C ALA A 188 -3.17 -11.29 -8.60
N PRO A 189 -3.48 -12.59 -8.71
CA PRO A 189 -3.46 -13.43 -9.89
C PRO A 189 -4.73 -13.36 -10.76
N GLY A 190 -5.71 -12.50 -10.45
CA GLY A 190 -6.92 -12.32 -11.22
C GLY A 190 -8.03 -13.34 -10.92
N ARG A 191 -7.99 -14.00 -9.76
CA ARG A 191 -9.01 -14.97 -9.33
C ARG A 191 -10.27 -14.27 -8.85
N GLN A 192 -11.42 -14.87 -9.11
CA GLN A 192 -12.75 -14.32 -8.75
C GLN A 192 -13.50 -15.38 -7.92
N GLU A 193 -12.97 -15.69 -6.75
CA GLU A 193 -13.42 -16.82 -5.93
C GLU A 193 -14.02 -16.37 -4.58
N GLY A 194 -14.50 -15.11 -4.52
CA GLY A 194 -15.23 -14.57 -3.38
C GLY A 194 -14.49 -14.75 -2.05
N VAL A 195 -14.97 -15.67 -1.20
CA VAL A 195 -14.41 -15.89 0.15
C VAL A 195 -12.97 -16.41 0.16
N ALA A 196 -12.42 -16.82 -0.98
CA ALA A 196 -10.99 -17.15 -1.08
C ALA A 196 -10.08 -15.98 -0.67
N GLY A 197 -10.55 -14.73 -0.84
CA GLY A 197 -9.83 -13.56 -0.35
C GLY A 197 -9.68 -13.54 1.17
N ILE A 198 -10.67 -13.98 1.94
CA ILE A 198 -10.55 -14.08 3.42
C ILE A 198 -9.53 -15.15 3.80
N VAL A 199 -9.50 -16.29 3.08
CA VAL A 199 -8.51 -17.34 3.29
C VAL A 199 -7.10 -16.85 2.96
N ALA A 200 -6.95 -16.13 1.85
CA ALA A 200 -5.67 -15.52 1.45
C ALA A 200 -5.22 -14.45 2.49
N ALA A 201 -6.15 -13.61 2.98
CA ALA A 201 -5.88 -12.63 4.03
C ALA A 201 -5.37 -13.33 5.31
N HIS A 202 -6.02 -14.44 5.72
CA HIS A 202 -5.58 -15.21 6.86
C HIS A 202 -4.15 -15.75 6.70
N HIS A 203 -3.82 -16.34 5.55
CA HIS A 203 -2.48 -16.87 5.32
C HIS A 203 -1.40 -15.79 5.14
N LEU A 204 -1.75 -14.62 4.57
CA LEU A 204 -0.87 -13.44 4.56
C LEU A 204 -0.55 -13.02 6.00
N MET A 205 -1.57 -12.86 6.84
CA MET A 205 -1.39 -12.47 8.24
C MET A 205 -0.63 -13.52 9.05
N LEU A 206 -0.86 -14.81 8.78
CA LEU A 206 -0.06 -15.89 9.36
C LEU A 206 1.41 -15.77 8.94
N GLY A 207 1.68 -15.55 7.65
CA GLY A 207 3.03 -15.31 7.13
C GLY A 207 3.71 -14.13 7.82
N HIS A 208 2.96 -13.01 8.00
CA HIS A 208 3.42 -11.87 8.77
C HIS A 208 3.88 -12.26 10.18
N GLY A 209 3.02 -12.89 10.97
CA GLY A 209 3.34 -13.25 12.36
C GLY A 209 4.49 -14.25 12.46
N LEU A 210 4.55 -15.24 11.55
CA LEU A 210 5.65 -16.18 11.48
C LEU A 210 6.99 -15.46 11.19
N VAL A 211 7.01 -14.50 10.26
CA VAL A 211 8.20 -13.69 9.96
C VAL A 211 8.61 -12.85 11.17
N ILE A 212 7.67 -12.16 11.84
CA ILE A 212 7.98 -11.38 13.04
C ILE A 212 8.66 -12.28 14.09
N ASN A 213 8.08 -13.44 14.41
CA ASN A 213 8.64 -14.36 15.39
C ASN A 213 10.03 -14.88 14.99
N GLU A 214 10.22 -15.23 13.72
CA GLU A 214 11.52 -15.71 13.22
C GLU A 214 12.57 -14.60 13.28
N LEU A 215 12.26 -13.37 12.85
CA LEU A 215 13.23 -12.27 12.90
C LEU A 215 13.55 -11.86 14.34
N ARG A 216 12.56 -11.90 15.25
CA ARG A 216 12.79 -11.71 16.70
C ARG A 216 13.78 -12.76 17.24
N SER A 217 13.63 -14.02 16.85
CA SER A 217 14.56 -15.09 17.27
C SER A 217 16.00 -14.86 16.79
N ARG A 218 16.17 -14.08 15.71
CA ARG A 218 17.46 -13.67 15.14
C ARG A 218 18.00 -12.35 15.74
N GLY A 219 17.31 -11.81 16.73
CA GLY A 219 17.74 -10.58 17.42
C GLY A 219 17.24 -9.28 16.80
N ALA A 220 16.20 -9.32 15.93
CA ALA A 220 15.54 -8.13 15.43
C ALA A 220 14.68 -7.50 16.51
N THR A 221 15.26 -6.71 17.39
CA THR A 221 14.57 -6.04 18.51
C THR A 221 14.91 -4.54 18.54
N PRO A 222 14.04 -3.69 19.13
CA PRO A 222 14.33 -2.27 19.32
C PRO A 222 15.64 -2.00 20.07
N GLU A 223 16.00 -2.86 21.04
CA GLU A 223 17.27 -2.74 21.80
C GLU A 223 18.47 -2.92 20.88
N ASN A 224 18.34 -3.67 19.79
CA ASN A 224 19.35 -3.87 18.75
C ASN A 224 19.19 -2.90 17.58
N GLY A 225 18.35 -1.85 17.73
CA GLY A 225 18.11 -0.83 16.72
C GLY A 225 17.21 -1.30 15.58
N LYS A 226 16.53 -2.45 15.70
CA LYS A 226 15.65 -2.98 14.63
C LYS A 226 14.18 -2.70 14.92
N SER A 227 13.48 -2.28 13.89
CA SER A 227 12.05 -1.99 13.93
C SER A 227 11.29 -2.90 12.96
N LEU A 228 10.35 -3.67 13.47
CA LEU A 228 9.53 -4.59 12.70
C LEU A 228 8.07 -4.16 12.68
N GLY A 229 7.46 -4.16 11.50
CA GLY A 229 6.08 -3.79 11.32
C GLY A 229 5.37 -4.45 10.15
N ILE A 230 4.17 -4.01 9.93
CA ILE A 230 3.32 -4.31 8.76
C ILE A 230 2.76 -3.00 8.23
N THR A 231 2.52 -2.91 6.93
CA THR A 231 1.77 -1.80 6.35
C THR A 231 0.38 -2.26 5.96
N LEU A 232 -0.63 -1.59 6.49
CA LEU A 232 -2.03 -1.77 6.15
C LEU A 232 -2.55 -0.56 5.36
N ASN A 233 -3.62 -0.77 4.58
CA ASN A 233 -4.37 0.28 3.91
C ASN A 233 -5.79 0.44 4.48
N PRO A 234 -5.94 0.71 5.78
CA PRO A 234 -7.26 0.88 6.36
C PRO A 234 -7.94 2.12 5.76
N THR A 235 -9.24 2.00 5.52
CA THR A 235 -10.04 3.09 4.96
C THR A 235 -11.08 3.60 5.94
N VAL A 236 -11.54 4.83 5.74
CA VAL A 236 -12.70 5.36 6.45
C VAL A 236 -13.93 5.12 5.58
N VAL A 237 -14.92 4.48 6.15
CA VAL A 237 -16.22 4.28 5.52
C VAL A 237 -17.31 4.92 6.37
N ASP A 238 -18.18 5.69 5.72
CA ASP A 238 -19.31 6.35 6.34
C ASP A 238 -20.61 5.87 5.67
N PRO A 239 -21.74 5.74 6.39
CA PRO A 239 -23.02 5.49 5.74
C PRO A 239 -23.38 6.70 4.86
N TYR A 240 -23.85 6.44 3.64
CA TYR A 240 -24.31 7.52 2.76
C TYR A 240 -25.50 8.26 3.36
N ASP A 241 -26.44 7.51 3.94
CA ASP A 241 -27.53 8.03 4.75
C ASP A 241 -27.47 7.40 6.16
N ALA A 242 -27.07 8.20 7.16
CA ALA A 242 -26.96 7.74 8.55
C ALA A 242 -28.31 7.40 9.20
N ASP A 243 -29.42 7.84 8.62
CA ASP A 243 -30.79 7.55 9.09
C ASP A 243 -31.36 6.27 8.43
N ARG A 244 -30.65 5.70 7.45
CA ARG A 244 -31.01 4.44 6.77
C ARG A 244 -30.27 3.26 7.41
N PRO A 245 -30.97 2.36 8.14
CA PRO A 245 -30.31 1.25 8.86
C PRO A 245 -29.51 0.31 7.94
N GLU A 246 -29.92 0.14 6.70
CA GLU A 246 -29.25 -0.69 5.69
C GLU A 246 -27.87 -0.13 5.33
N ASP A 247 -27.75 1.19 5.18
CA ASP A 247 -26.45 1.85 4.91
C ASP A 247 -25.52 1.75 6.11
N VAL A 248 -26.05 1.90 7.32
CA VAL A 248 -25.29 1.75 8.56
C VAL A 248 -24.77 0.32 8.71
N ASP A 249 -25.61 -0.71 8.47
CA ASP A 249 -25.19 -2.11 8.54
C ASP A 249 -24.18 -2.45 7.44
N MET A 250 -24.41 -1.98 6.20
CA MET A 250 -23.47 -2.22 5.11
C MET A 250 -22.10 -1.56 5.38
N THR A 251 -22.10 -0.34 5.92
CA THR A 251 -20.85 0.33 6.35
C THR A 251 -20.07 -0.50 7.37
N ARG A 252 -20.78 -1.07 8.37
CA ARG A 252 -20.16 -2.00 9.35
C ARG A 252 -19.57 -3.24 8.69
N ARG A 253 -20.27 -3.82 7.69
CA ARG A 253 -19.76 -4.99 6.92
C ARG A 253 -18.53 -4.65 6.12
N ILE A 254 -18.53 -3.52 5.42
CA ILE A 254 -17.35 -3.07 4.67
C ILE A 254 -16.17 -2.78 5.61
N ASP A 255 -16.39 -2.11 6.76
CA ASP A 255 -15.36 -1.95 7.79
C ASP A 255 -14.84 -3.33 8.28
N GLY A 256 -15.72 -4.31 8.41
CA GLY A 256 -15.37 -5.69 8.73
C GLY A 256 -14.42 -6.32 7.72
N LEU A 257 -14.76 -6.25 6.43
CA LEU A 257 -14.03 -6.89 5.34
C LEU A 257 -12.81 -6.10 4.86
N HIS A 258 -12.73 -4.80 5.16
CA HIS A 258 -11.57 -3.98 4.75
C HIS A 258 -10.59 -3.74 5.90
N ASN A 259 -11.08 -3.38 7.07
CA ASN A 259 -10.26 -2.97 8.20
C ASN A 259 -10.13 -4.06 9.25
N ARG A 260 -11.28 -4.51 9.84
CA ARG A 260 -11.28 -5.36 11.03
C ARG A 260 -10.79 -6.79 10.76
N VAL A 261 -10.89 -7.27 9.52
CA VAL A 261 -10.33 -8.57 9.11
C VAL A 261 -8.81 -8.65 9.29
N PHE A 262 -8.11 -7.49 9.32
CA PHE A 262 -6.69 -7.38 9.60
C PHE A 262 -6.40 -6.84 11.01
N LEU A 263 -7.09 -5.76 11.41
CA LEU A 263 -6.82 -5.08 12.67
C LEU A 263 -7.18 -5.95 13.90
N ASP A 264 -8.32 -6.66 13.87
CA ASP A 264 -8.74 -7.45 15.01
C ASP A 264 -7.82 -8.66 15.28
N PRO A 265 -7.44 -9.51 14.29
CA PRO A 265 -6.47 -10.55 14.55
C PRO A 265 -5.08 -10.01 14.94
N LEU A 266 -4.66 -8.88 14.38
CA LEU A 266 -3.36 -8.29 14.66
C LEU A 266 -3.25 -7.73 16.09
N PHE A 267 -4.26 -6.96 16.53
CA PHE A 267 -4.21 -6.23 17.80
C PHE A 267 -5.04 -6.88 18.94
N ARG A 268 -5.99 -7.76 18.60
CA ARG A 268 -6.90 -8.40 19.57
C ARG A 268 -6.78 -9.93 19.61
N GLY A 269 -5.99 -10.52 18.71
CA GLY A 269 -5.80 -11.97 18.60
C GLY A 269 -7.07 -12.75 18.26
N LYS A 270 -8.05 -12.13 17.60
CA LYS A 270 -9.32 -12.77 17.21
C LYS A 270 -9.94 -12.10 16.00
N TYR A 271 -10.72 -12.84 15.23
CA TYR A 271 -11.65 -12.26 14.26
C TYR A 271 -12.91 -11.75 14.95
N ALA A 272 -13.53 -10.71 14.36
CA ALA A 272 -14.82 -10.21 14.85
C ALA A 272 -15.95 -11.22 14.62
N ASP A 273 -16.84 -11.38 15.60
CA ASP A 273 -17.95 -12.34 15.52
C ASP A 273 -18.91 -12.04 14.36
N ASP A 274 -19.13 -10.77 14.06
CA ASP A 274 -19.99 -10.31 12.97
C ASP A 274 -19.40 -10.63 11.59
N LEU A 275 -18.08 -10.69 11.42
CA LEU A 275 -17.47 -11.11 10.16
C LEU A 275 -17.87 -12.54 9.78
N ALA A 276 -17.92 -13.44 10.76
CA ALA A 276 -18.36 -14.83 10.56
C ALA A 276 -19.85 -14.89 10.18
N ALA A 277 -20.69 -14.07 10.84
CA ALA A 277 -22.13 -14.01 10.55
C ALA A 277 -22.41 -13.41 9.17
N ASP A 278 -21.70 -12.34 8.79
CA ASP A 278 -21.89 -11.65 7.50
C ASP A 278 -21.45 -12.51 6.29
N THR A 279 -20.62 -13.51 6.54
CA THR A 279 -20.11 -14.45 5.52
C THR A 279 -20.70 -15.86 5.65
N GLU A 280 -21.76 -16.03 6.47
CA GLU A 280 -22.41 -17.32 6.66
C GLU A 280 -22.88 -17.92 5.33
N GLY A 281 -22.61 -19.21 5.12
CA GLY A 281 -22.98 -19.92 3.90
C GLY A 281 -22.01 -19.74 2.71
N LEU A 282 -21.09 -18.77 2.78
CA LEU A 282 -20.04 -18.63 1.78
C LEU A 282 -18.91 -19.62 2.04
N THR A 283 -18.47 -20.30 0.99
CA THR A 283 -17.43 -21.36 1.09
C THR A 283 -16.33 -21.20 0.06
N PHE A 284 -15.11 -21.58 0.46
CA PHE A 284 -14.01 -21.82 -0.45
C PHE A 284 -13.65 -23.30 -0.42
N GLN A 285 -13.60 -23.96 -1.59
CA GLN A 285 -13.40 -25.42 -1.73
C GLN A 285 -14.37 -26.25 -0.87
N GLY A 286 -15.63 -25.79 -0.76
CA GLY A 286 -16.70 -26.47 0.00
C GLY A 286 -16.57 -26.36 1.52
N ARG A 287 -15.71 -25.51 2.05
CA ARG A 287 -15.48 -25.27 3.47
C ARG A 287 -15.69 -23.78 3.79
N PRO A 288 -16.30 -23.41 4.94
CA PRO A 288 -16.32 -22.03 5.40
C PRO A 288 -14.88 -21.55 5.67
N TRP A 289 -14.63 -20.25 5.54
CA TRP A 289 -13.27 -19.71 5.70
C TRP A 289 -12.71 -19.97 7.12
N GLN A 290 -13.54 -20.05 8.13
CA GLN A 290 -13.15 -20.34 9.52
C GLN A 290 -12.42 -21.68 9.67
N ASP A 291 -12.72 -22.67 8.82
CA ASP A 291 -12.06 -23.96 8.84
C ASP A 291 -10.59 -23.92 8.37
N TRP A 292 -10.17 -22.78 7.80
CA TRP A 292 -8.79 -22.53 7.41
C TRP A 292 -7.95 -21.89 8.51
N VAL A 293 -8.61 -21.40 9.57
CA VAL A 293 -7.97 -20.84 10.77
C VAL A 293 -7.67 -22.00 11.72
N LEU A 294 -6.40 -22.34 11.89
CA LEU A 294 -6.00 -23.45 12.76
C LEU A 294 -5.68 -22.95 14.17
N GLU A 295 -5.70 -23.89 15.13
CA GLU A 295 -5.31 -23.62 16.51
C GLU A 295 -3.88 -23.01 16.56
N GLY A 296 -3.72 -21.91 17.29
CA GLY A 296 -2.45 -21.17 17.44
C GLY A 296 -2.19 -20.10 16.37
N ASP A 297 -2.93 -20.06 15.25
CA ASP A 297 -2.69 -19.09 14.20
C ASP A 297 -2.85 -17.64 14.67
N LEU A 298 -3.90 -17.37 15.43
CA LEU A 298 -4.20 -16.02 15.91
C LEU A 298 -3.18 -15.52 16.95
N GLU A 299 -2.59 -16.43 17.73
CA GLU A 299 -1.48 -16.11 18.63
C GLU A 299 -0.22 -15.72 17.83
N VAL A 300 0.06 -16.43 16.73
CA VAL A 300 1.16 -16.09 15.83
C VAL A 300 0.91 -14.75 15.13
N ILE A 301 -0.28 -14.52 14.60
CA ILE A 301 -0.65 -13.29 13.90
C ILE A 301 -0.52 -12.07 14.82
N SER A 302 -0.90 -12.18 16.08
CA SER A 302 -0.85 -11.09 17.06
C SER A 302 0.54 -10.86 17.69
N ALA A 303 1.61 -11.37 17.06
CA ALA A 303 2.98 -11.11 17.51
C ALA A 303 3.23 -9.59 17.62
N PRO A 304 3.86 -9.10 18.71
CA PRO A 304 4.04 -7.68 18.96
C PRO A 304 4.83 -6.97 17.87
N LEU A 305 4.32 -5.81 17.44
CA LEU A 305 4.94 -4.91 16.46
C LEU A 305 5.63 -3.73 17.13
N ASP A 306 6.67 -3.19 16.48
CA ASP A 306 7.34 -1.95 16.89
C ASP A 306 6.72 -0.73 16.22
N VAL A 307 6.20 -0.90 15.00
CA VAL A 307 5.61 0.16 14.18
C VAL A 307 4.43 -0.36 13.37
N LEU A 308 3.47 0.54 13.08
CA LEU A 308 2.41 0.31 12.14
C LEU A 308 2.56 1.26 10.95
N GLY A 309 2.71 0.70 9.74
CA GLY A 309 2.60 1.45 8.50
C GLY A 309 1.14 1.64 8.11
N VAL A 310 0.79 2.83 7.67
CA VAL A 310 -0.54 3.19 7.19
C VAL A 310 -0.43 3.79 5.80
N ASN A 311 -1.05 3.14 4.83
CA ASN A 311 -1.28 3.72 3.51
C ASN A 311 -2.68 4.31 3.49
N PHE A 312 -2.80 5.55 3.06
CA PHE A 312 -4.09 6.24 3.01
C PHE A 312 -4.19 7.11 1.76
N TYR A 313 -5.30 7.01 1.05
CA TYR A 313 -5.57 7.79 -0.15
C TYR A 313 -6.93 8.48 -0.11
N PHE A 314 -7.98 7.78 0.33
CA PHE A 314 -9.36 8.27 0.35
C PHE A 314 -10.24 7.47 1.33
N GLY A 315 -11.41 7.99 1.64
CA GLY A 315 -12.51 7.28 2.29
C GLY A 315 -13.71 7.14 1.35
N ASN A 316 -14.74 6.44 1.80
CA ASN A 316 -15.94 6.17 1.01
C ASN A 316 -17.21 6.40 1.79
N ALA A 317 -18.25 6.89 1.10
CA ALA A 317 -19.64 6.79 1.55
C ALA A 317 -20.25 5.51 0.99
N ILE A 318 -20.97 4.75 1.82
CA ILE A 318 -21.53 3.45 1.49
C ILE A 318 -23.05 3.51 1.48
N ALA A 319 -23.67 3.13 0.36
CA ALA A 319 -25.11 2.91 0.26
C ALA A 319 -25.39 1.43 -0.05
N ALA A 320 -26.22 0.78 0.77
CA ALA A 320 -26.61 -0.61 0.57
C ALA A 320 -27.54 -0.75 -0.65
N GLU A 321 -27.36 -1.79 -1.47
CA GLU A 321 -28.31 -2.11 -2.54
C GLU A 321 -29.60 -2.76 -1.97
N PRO A 322 -30.76 -2.59 -2.62
CA PRO A 322 -30.95 -1.79 -3.83
C PRO A 322 -30.93 -0.29 -3.54
N PHE A 323 -30.19 0.46 -4.33
CA PHE A 323 -30.07 1.91 -4.24
C PHE A 323 -30.17 2.52 -5.64
N GLU A 324 -31.23 3.32 -5.88
CA GLU A 324 -31.43 3.97 -7.17
C GLU A 324 -30.57 5.24 -7.25
N ILE A 325 -29.53 5.20 -8.05
CA ILE A 325 -28.62 6.32 -8.28
C ILE A 325 -28.26 6.38 -9.76
N ASP A 326 -28.08 7.59 -10.27
CA ASP A 326 -27.50 7.79 -11.59
C ASP A 326 -26.09 7.17 -11.62
N PRO A 327 -25.78 6.28 -12.58
CA PRO A 327 -24.45 5.66 -12.71
C PRO A 327 -23.30 6.68 -12.70
N ASP A 328 -23.50 7.89 -13.21
CA ASP A 328 -22.51 8.97 -13.20
C ASP A 328 -22.27 9.57 -11.79
N GLN A 329 -23.13 9.24 -10.83
CA GLN A 329 -23.01 9.65 -9.43
C GLN A 329 -22.42 8.52 -8.54
N VAL A 330 -21.97 7.41 -9.11
CA VAL A 330 -21.34 6.31 -8.38
C VAL A 330 -19.82 6.43 -8.51
N LEU A 331 -19.15 6.45 -7.35
CA LEU A 331 -17.70 6.26 -7.29
C LEU A 331 -17.38 4.77 -7.42
N GLY A 332 -16.28 4.45 -8.06
CA GLY A 332 -15.67 3.13 -7.92
C GLY A 332 -16.33 1.97 -8.66
N SER A 333 -17.45 2.15 -9.38
CA SER A 333 -17.78 1.23 -10.49
C SER A 333 -16.63 1.23 -11.52
N ARG A 334 -15.68 2.14 -11.34
CA ARG A 334 -14.47 2.38 -12.13
C ARG A 334 -13.19 2.05 -11.36
N LEU A 335 -13.26 1.28 -10.26
CA LEU A 335 -12.09 0.89 -9.46
C LEU A 335 -11.01 0.18 -10.28
N VAL A 336 -11.36 -0.32 -11.48
CA VAL A 336 -10.38 -0.83 -12.43
C VAL A 336 -10.93 -0.64 -13.85
N HIS A 337 -10.22 0.12 -14.67
CA HIS A 337 -10.41 0.12 -16.10
C HIS A 337 -9.86 -1.18 -16.70
N SER A 338 -10.66 -2.22 -16.65
CA SER A 338 -10.37 -3.48 -17.30
C SER A 338 -11.55 -3.84 -18.19
N ASP A 339 -11.26 -4.28 -19.42
CA ASP A 339 -12.28 -4.82 -20.32
C ASP A 339 -12.82 -6.18 -19.85
N LEU A 340 -12.20 -6.76 -18.80
CA LEU A 340 -12.62 -8.03 -18.22
C LEU A 340 -13.70 -7.81 -17.16
N PRO A 341 -14.73 -8.67 -17.12
CA PRO A 341 -15.64 -8.72 -15.99
C PRO A 341 -14.86 -8.96 -14.69
N ARG A 342 -15.16 -8.19 -13.66
CA ARG A 342 -14.54 -8.34 -12.34
C ARG A 342 -15.57 -8.76 -11.32
N GLY A 343 -15.14 -9.55 -10.35
CA GLY A 343 -15.95 -9.92 -9.20
C GLY A 343 -16.00 -8.81 -8.15
N ASN A 344 -16.87 -9.00 -7.17
CA ASN A 344 -16.91 -8.12 -6.00
C ASN A 344 -15.77 -8.48 -5.03
N PRO A 345 -14.88 -7.53 -4.68
CA PRO A 345 -13.82 -7.79 -3.71
C PRO A 345 -14.35 -7.97 -2.27
N TYR A 346 -15.60 -7.62 -2.00
CA TYR A 346 -16.22 -7.75 -0.66
C TYR A 346 -17.24 -8.90 -0.65
N PRO A 347 -16.85 -10.12 -0.29
CA PRO A 347 -17.74 -11.29 -0.34
C PRO A 347 -19.00 -11.10 0.50
N GLY A 348 -20.18 -11.28 -0.13
CA GLY A 348 -21.47 -11.16 0.55
C GLY A 348 -21.95 -9.74 0.84
N ALA A 349 -21.24 -8.70 0.40
CA ALA A 349 -21.65 -7.30 0.51
C ALA A 349 -22.11 -6.75 -0.85
N GLU A 350 -23.33 -6.24 -0.93
CA GLU A 350 -23.88 -5.60 -2.13
C GLU A 350 -24.14 -4.12 -1.83
N PHE A 351 -23.33 -3.25 -2.43
CA PHE A 351 -23.37 -1.81 -2.16
C PHE A 351 -22.85 -1.01 -3.36
N VAL A 352 -23.11 0.29 -3.29
CA VAL A 352 -22.54 1.31 -4.16
C VAL A 352 -21.82 2.37 -3.32
N THR A 353 -20.92 3.10 -3.94
CA THR A 353 -20.23 4.26 -3.34
C THR A 353 -20.68 5.54 -4.04
N PRO A 354 -21.74 6.21 -3.55
CA PRO A 354 -22.23 7.44 -4.15
C PRO A 354 -21.22 8.59 -4.01
N ARG A 355 -21.18 9.49 -4.99
CA ARG A 355 -20.46 10.76 -4.87
C ARG A 355 -21.09 11.62 -3.79
N THR A 356 -20.25 12.15 -2.90
CA THR A 356 -20.73 13.04 -1.83
C THR A 356 -20.56 14.52 -2.17
N GLY A 357 -20.01 14.83 -3.36
CA GLY A 357 -19.78 16.19 -3.84
C GLY A 357 -18.47 16.82 -3.35
N ARG A 358 -17.58 16.02 -2.76
CA ARG A 358 -16.21 16.45 -2.43
C ARG A 358 -15.38 16.66 -3.71
N ALA A 359 -14.27 17.39 -3.58
CA ALA A 359 -13.27 17.42 -4.64
C ALA A 359 -12.72 16.01 -4.88
N THR A 360 -12.29 15.73 -6.12
CA THR A 360 -11.74 14.42 -6.48
C THR A 360 -10.33 14.57 -7.07
N THR A 361 -9.56 13.50 -6.99
CA THR A 361 -8.39 13.29 -7.85
C THR A 361 -8.83 13.24 -9.33
N ALA A 362 -7.91 13.09 -10.26
CA ALA A 362 -8.23 13.11 -11.70
C ALA A 362 -9.33 12.11 -12.10
N ARG A 363 -9.54 11.04 -11.33
CA ARG A 363 -10.52 9.99 -11.65
C ARG A 363 -11.24 9.43 -10.43
N ASP A 364 -12.02 10.26 -9.74
CA ASP A 364 -13.07 9.80 -8.83
C ASP A 364 -12.69 9.47 -7.38
N TRP A 365 -11.45 9.58 -6.92
CA TRP A 365 -11.17 9.45 -5.49
C TRP A 365 -11.52 10.75 -4.77
N GLU A 366 -12.50 10.71 -3.92
CA GLU A 366 -12.88 11.90 -3.15
C GLU A 366 -11.80 12.28 -2.15
N ILE A 367 -11.54 13.58 -2.05
CA ILE A 367 -10.49 14.15 -1.20
C ILE A 367 -11.16 14.74 0.05
N ASP A 368 -10.89 14.13 1.20
CA ASP A 368 -11.26 14.67 2.50
C ASP A 368 -10.16 14.36 3.53
N PRO A 369 -9.28 15.32 3.81
CA PRO A 369 -8.19 15.11 4.77
C PRO A 369 -8.65 14.76 6.19
N VAL A 370 -9.89 15.13 6.57
CA VAL A 370 -10.48 14.77 7.88
C VAL A 370 -10.57 13.26 8.06
N TRP A 371 -10.76 12.51 6.99
CA TRP A 371 -10.74 11.05 7.06
C TRP A 371 -9.41 10.50 7.56
N LEU A 372 -8.27 11.08 7.12
CA LEU A 372 -6.96 10.67 7.63
C LEU A 372 -6.83 10.95 9.13
N THR A 373 -7.26 12.14 9.59
CA THR A 373 -7.28 12.46 11.03
C THR A 373 -8.10 11.45 11.82
N ARG A 374 -9.32 11.12 11.36
CA ARG A 374 -10.21 10.13 11.99
C ARG A 374 -9.59 8.73 12.02
N LEU A 375 -8.96 8.33 10.93
CA LEU A 375 -8.30 7.03 10.83
C LEU A 375 -7.15 6.91 11.84
N LEU A 376 -6.25 7.87 11.87
CA LEU A 376 -5.07 7.85 12.75
C LEU A 376 -5.49 7.88 14.23
N THR A 377 -6.50 8.68 14.57
CA THR A 377 -7.04 8.73 15.95
C THR A 377 -7.76 7.43 16.33
N ARG A 378 -8.48 6.78 15.38
CA ARG A 378 -9.09 5.46 15.60
C ARG A 378 -8.03 4.39 15.88
N LEU A 379 -6.98 4.31 15.07
CA LEU A 379 -5.92 3.32 15.23
C LEU A 379 -5.21 3.47 16.59
N SER A 380 -4.92 4.69 16.99
CA SER A 380 -4.29 4.96 18.29
C SER A 380 -5.24 4.72 19.48
N GLY A 381 -6.49 5.21 19.40
CA GLY A 381 -7.44 5.17 20.52
C GLY A 381 -8.16 3.83 20.67
N GLU A 382 -8.59 3.19 19.58
CA GLU A 382 -9.36 1.94 19.62
C GLU A 382 -8.48 0.69 19.67
N TYR A 383 -7.35 0.71 18.95
CA TYR A 383 -6.45 -0.42 18.82
C TYR A 383 -5.18 -0.32 19.65
N GLY A 384 -4.86 0.87 20.19
CA GLY A 384 -3.60 1.09 20.89
C GLY A 384 -2.40 0.80 20.01
N ALA A 385 -2.49 1.19 18.73
CA ALA A 385 -1.45 0.93 17.75
C ALA A 385 -0.07 1.43 18.25
N PRO A 386 1.02 0.71 17.93
CA PRO A 386 2.38 1.21 18.16
C PRO A 386 2.61 2.48 17.33
N PRO A 387 3.78 3.13 17.45
CA PRO A 387 4.09 4.30 16.61
C PRO A 387 3.69 4.11 15.16
N ILE A 388 2.95 5.08 14.61
CA ILE A 388 2.42 5.03 13.25
C ILE A 388 3.35 5.80 12.31
N TYR A 389 3.57 5.23 11.14
CA TYR A 389 4.16 5.92 10.00
C TYR A 389 3.16 5.92 8.85
N ILE A 390 2.89 7.08 8.26
CA ILE A 390 2.16 7.13 7.00
C ILE A 390 3.15 6.68 5.93
N THR A 391 3.04 5.41 5.55
CA THR A 391 3.99 4.74 4.65
C THR A 391 3.68 4.97 3.18
N GLU A 392 2.45 5.41 2.88
CA GLU A 392 2.06 5.92 1.58
C GLU A 392 0.90 6.93 1.72
N ASN A 393 1.05 8.08 1.09
CA ASN A 393 -0.03 9.03 0.84
C ASN A 393 0.31 9.85 -0.41
N GLY A 394 -0.65 10.01 -1.30
CA GLY A 394 -0.48 10.71 -2.57
C GLY A 394 -1.76 10.73 -3.40
N ALA A 395 -1.69 11.38 -4.53
CA ALA A 395 -2.79 11.47 -5.46
C ALA A 395 -2.29 11.46 -6.90
N TYR A 396 -3.07 10.89 -7.82
CA TYR A 396 -2.74 10.88 -9.22
C TYR A 396 -3.48 11.99 -9.98
N TYR A 397 -2.74 12.56 -10.95
CA TYR A 397 -3.24 13.58 -11.86
C TYR A 397 -2.65 13.37 -13.25
N ASP A 398 -3.27 13.99 -14.27
CA ASP A 398 -2.80 13.99 -15.65
C ASP A 398 -1.70 15.05 -15.77
N ASP A 399 -0.47 14.66 -15.45
CA ASP A 399 0.69 15.56 -15.45
C ASP A 399 1.23 15.79 -16.87
N VAL A 400 1.56 17.03 -17.15
CA VAL A 400 2.15 17.45 -18.45
C VAL A 400 3.47 18.16 -18.19
N VAL A 401 4.49 17.83 -19.00
CA VAL A 401 5.76 18.56 -18.99
C VAL A 401 5.64 19.78 -19.90
N GLU A 402 5.79 20.98 -19.33
CA GLU A 402 5.79 22.26 -20.03
C GLU A 402 7.12 22.96 -19.77
N ASP A 403 7.86 23.27 -20.83
CA ASP A 403 9.19 23.95 -20.76
C ASP A 403 10.18 23.27 -19.79
N GLY A 404 10.12 21.94 -19.65
CA GLY A 404 10.99 21.14 -18.79
C GLY A 404 10.58 21.14 -17.31
N ALA A 405 9.39 21.59 -16.94
CA ALA A 405 8.80 21.56 -15.61
C ALA A 405 7.45 20.85 -15.61
N VAL A 406 6.98 20.43 -14.45
CA VAL A 406 5.64 19.85 -14.23
C VAL A 406 4.95 20.62 -13.11
N HIS A 407 3.89 21.36 -13.46
CA HIS A 407 3.15 22.24 -12.56
C HIS A 407 1.92 21.50 -12.00
N ASP A 408 2.12 20.66 -10.98
CA ASP A 408 1.11 19.79 -10.39
C ASP A 408 0.50 20.35 -9.09
N THR A 409 0.02 21.58 -9.13
CA THR A 409 -0.55 22.30 -7.97
C THR A 409 -1.62 21.51 -7.22
N ALA A 410 -2.43 20.71 -7.92
CA ALA A 410 -3.47 19.90 -7.29
C ALA A 410 -2.89 18.79 -6.39
N ARG A 411 -1.80 18.13 -6.82
CA ARG A 411 -1.09 17.15 -5.98
C ARG A 411 -0.42 17.82 -4.80
N LEU A 412 0.18 18.98 -5.01
CA LEU A 412 0.77 19.76 -3.93
C LEU A 412 -0.30 20.14 -2.88
N ASP A 413 -1.50 20.59 -3.31
CA ASP A 413 -2.62 20.88 -2.40
C ASP A 413 -3.10 19.64 -1.65
N TYR A 414 -3.15 18.49 -2.32
CA TYR A 414 -3.49 17.21 -1.69
C TYR A 414 -2.49 16.88 -0.57
N ILE A 415 -1.18 16.90 -0.85
CA ILE A 415 -0.14 16.60 0.14
C ILE A 415 -0.19 17.61 1.30
N ASP A 416 -0.27 18.91 1.03
CA ASP A 416 -0.37 19.97 2.06
C ASP A 416 -1.53 19.73 3.02
N THR A 417 -2.72 19.40 2.48
CA THR A 417 -3.91 19.20 3.34
C THR A 417 -3.81 17.91 4.18
N HIS A 418 -3.20 16.84 3.65
CA HIS A 418 -3.01 15.59 4.39
C HIS A 418 -1.90 15.70 5.44
N LEU A 419 -0.84 16.47 5.19
CA LEU A 419 0.16 16.79 6.22
C LEU A 419 -0.47 17.57 7.40
N ARG A 420 -1.36 18.51 7.11
CA ARG A 420 -2.10 19.23 8.16
C ARG A 420 -3.04 18.32 8.92
N ALA A 421 -3.75 17.43 8.24
CA ALA A 421 -4.60 16.41 8.87
C ALA A 421 -3.80 15.44 9.76
N THR A 422 -2.57 15.13 9.37
CA THR A 422 -1.64 14.37 10.20
C THR A 422 -1.31 15.10 11.50
N LEU A 423 -0.99 16.41 11.43
CA LEU A 423 -0.76 17.24 12.61
C LEU A 423 -2.01 17.35 13.50
N ASP A 424 -3.20 17.44 12.89
CA ASP A 424 -4.47 17.44 13.63
C ASP A 424 -4.68 16.12 14.39
N ALA A 425 -4.30 14.98 13.81
CA ALA A 425 -4.35 13.69 14.49
C ALA A 425 -3.34 13.60 15.64
N MET A 426 -2.13 14.11 15.45
CA MET A 426 -1.10 14.17 16.50
C MET A 426 -1.53 15.05 17.68
N GLU A 427 -2.16 16.20 17.42
CA GLU A 427 -2.75 17.05 18.46
C GLU A 427 -3.88 16.35 19.23
N GLN A 428 -4.56 15.36 18.60
CA GLN A 428 -5.58 14.51 19.21
C GLN A 428 -5.00 13.25 19.87
N GLY A 429 -3.67 13.10 19.92
CA GLY A 429 -2.96 12.04 20.64
C GLY A 429 -2.52 10.84 19.80
N ALA A 430 -2.61 10.90 18.48
CA ALA A 430 -2.03 9.87 17.63
C ALA A 430 -0.50 9.98 17.59
N ASP A 431 0.22 8.87 17.84
CA ASP A 431 1.69 8.81 17.78
C ASP A 431 2.16 8.57 16.34
N VAL A 432 2.14 9.64 15.51
CA VAL A 432 2.61 9.58 14.12
C VAL A 432 4.03 10.12 14.05
N ARG A 433 4.96 9.32 13.51
CA ARG A 433 6.40 9.61 13.53
C ARG A 433 7.04 9.80 12.17
N GLY A 434 6.31 9.65 11.09
CA GLY A 434 6.85 9.87 9.75
C GLY A 434 5.80 9.84 8.66
N TYR A 435 6.21 10.33 7.49
CA TYR A 435 5.38 10.41 6.30
C TYR A 435 6.21 10.13 5.05
N PHE A 436 5.69 9.22 4.23
CA PHE A 436 6.29 8.83 2.95
C PHE A 436 5.34 9.19 1.81
N ALA A 437 5.80 10.02 0.90
CA ALA A 437 5.04 10.35 -0.29
C ALA A 437 4.91 9.12 -1.19
N TRP A 438 3.71 8.84 -1.65
CA TRP A 438 3.47 7.89 -2.72
C TRP A 438 3.17 8.63 -4.01
N SER A 439 4.07 8.53 -4.96
CA SER A 439 5.27 7.73 -5.04
C SER A 439 6.48 8.62 -5.31
N MET A 440 7.69 8.11 -5.09
CA MET A 440 8.92 8.80 -5.50
C MET A 440 8.91 9.11 -7.00
N LEU A 441 8.58 8.10 -7.82
CA LEU A 441 8.56 8.18 -9.30
C LEU A 441 7.14 7.91 -9.81
N ASP A 442 6.74 8.53 -10.92
CA ASP A 442 5.69 7.97 -11.73
C ASP A 442 6.09 6.55 -12.13
N ASN A 443 5.17 5.59 -12.08
CA ASN A 443 5.51 4.19 -12.22
C ASN A 443 4.39 3.37 -12.87
N PHE A 444 4.55 2.05 -12.92
CA PHE A 444 3.52 1.12 -13.33
C PHE A 444 2.46 1.00 -12.23
N GLU A 445 1.31 1.67 -12.41
CA GLU A 445 0.22 1.71 -11.42
C GLU A 445 -0.72 0.51 -11.58
N TRP A 446 -0.18 -0.68 -11.41
CA TRP A 446 -0.92 -1.94 -11.39
C TRP A 446 -1.88 -2.10 -12.58
N SER A 447 -3.17 -2.31 -12.33
CA SER A 447 -4.16 -2.48 -13.40
C SER A 447 -4.40 -1.22 -14.25
N TYR A 448 -3.94 -0.07 -13.81
CA TYR A 448 -3.99 1.19 -14.56
C TYR A 448 -2.78 1.41 -15.48
N GLY A 449 -1.79 0.51 -15.43
CA GLY A 449 -0.56 0.67 -16.23
C GLY A 449 0.13 2.00 -15.95
N TYR A 450 0.50 2.71 -17.00
CA TYR A 450 1.18 4.00 -16.86
C TYR A 450 0.25 5.22 -16.93
N ALA A 451 -1.06 5.00 -16.92
CA ALA A 451 -2.04 6.08 -17.05
C ALA A 451 -2.22 6.91 -15.76
N HIS A 452 -1.91 6.35 -14.59
CA HIS A 452 -2.06 7.02 -13.31
C HIS A 452 -0.69 7.42 -12.74
N ARG A 453 -0.44 8.74 -12.69
CA ARG A 453 0.85 9.30 -12.28
C ARG A 453 0.77 9.80 -10.83
N PHE A 454 1.30 9.00 -9.89
CA PHE A 454 1.37 9.35 -8.47
C PHE A 454 2.68 10.02 -8.06
N GLY A 455 3.72 9.89 -8.88
CA GLY A 455 5.06 10.32 -8.54
C GLY A 455 5.16 11.80 -8.17
N ILE A 456 6.00 12.11 -7.20
CA ILE A 456 6.50 13.48 -6.97
C ILE A 456 7.60 13.84 -7.99
N VAL A 457 8.05 12.85 -8.76
CA VAL A 457 8.94 12.98 -9.92
C VAL A 457 8.24 12.37 -11.13
N HIS A 458 8.15 13.15 -12.19
CA HIS A 458 7.66 12.68 -13.48
C HIS A 458 8.70 11.79 -14.15
N VAL A 459 8.25 10.67 -14.71
CA VAL A 459 9.06 9.78 -15.55
C VAL A 459 8.50 9.79 -16.97
N ASP A 460 9.35 10.12 -17.93
CA ASP A 460 9.06 9.86 -19.33
C ASP A 460 9.41 8.40 -19.62
N PHE A 461 8.40 7.56 -19.82
CA PHE A 461 8.59 6.12 -19.94
C PHE A 461 9.26 5.68 -21.27
N GLU A 462 9.38 6.57 -22.28
CA GLU A 462 10.10 6.28 -23.50
C GLU A 462 11.61 6.60 -23.36
N THR A 463 11.93 7.74 -22.75
CA THR A 463 13.31 8.23 -22.62
C THR A 463 13.93 7.96 -21.27
N GLN A 464 13.10 7.59 -20.28
CA GLN A 464 13.47 7.39 -18.89
C GLN A 464 13.99 8.66 -18.20
N VAL A 465 13.68 9.84 -18.72
CA VAL A 465 14.04 11.12 -18.11
C VAL A 465 13.19 11.36 -16.84
N ARG A 466 13.86 11.75 -15.75
CA ARG A 466 13.25 12.10 -14.45
C ARG A 466 13.15 13.62 -14.32
N THR A 467 11.95 14.14 -14.13
CA THR A 467 11.70 15.57 -13.90
C THR A 467 10.98 15.76 -12.56
N PRO A 468 11.61 16.33 -11.51
CA PRO A 468 10.91 16.69 -10.28
C PRO A 468 9.73 17.60 -10.57
N LYS A 469 8.56 17.26 -10.00
CA LYS A 469 7.35 18.06 -10.11
C LYS A 469 7.34 19.18 -9.06
N ASP A 470 6.50 20.19 -9.24
CA ASP A 470 6.36 21.27 -8.24
C ASP A 470 6.01 20.72 -6.85
N SER A 471 5.16 19.69 -6.77
CA SER A 471 4.84 18.99 -5.52
C SER A 471 6.08 18.36 -4.88
N GLY A 472 6.98 17.76 -5.68
CA GLY A 472 8.21 17.15 -5.21
C GLY A 472 9.21 18.19 -4.68
N LEU A 473 9.36 19.30 -5.38
CA LEU A 473 10.22 20.42 -4.95
C LEU A 473 9.67 21.07 -3.65
N TRP A 474 8.35 21.24 -3.56
CA TRP A 474 7.71 21.73 -2.35
C TRP A 474 7.84 20.75 -1.18
N PHE A 475 7.66 19.44 -1.41
CA PHE A 475 7.85 18.41 -0.40
C PHE A 475 9.28 18.37 0.12
N ALA A 476 10.27 18.58 -0.77
CA ALA A 476 11.68 18.71 -0.41
C ALA A 476 11.94 19.91 0.53
N ASP A 477 11.24 21.04 0.33
CA ASP A 477 11.31 22.20 1.27
C ASP A 477 10.66 21.87 2.62
N VAL A 478 9.52 21.18 2.62
CA VAL A 478 8.87 20.71 3.84
C VAL A 478 9.79 19.78 4.63
N ALA A 479 10.40 18.80 3.98
CA ALA A 479 11.31 17.84 4.60
C ALA A 479 12.56 18.52 5.18
N ALA A 480 13.19 19.45 4.41
CA ALA A 480 14.37 20.17 4.83
C ALA A 480 14.13 21.10 6.03
N ASN A 481 12.94 21.70 6.14
CA ASN A 481 12.59 22.67 7.17
C ASN A 481 11.69 22.09 8.27
N ASN A 482 11.27 20.84 8.15
CA ASN A 482 10.38 20.13 9.08
C ASN A 482 9.06 20.89 9.36
N ARG A 483 8.52 21.56 8.35
CA ARG A 483 7.34 22.44 8.48
C ARG A 483 6.53 22.49 7.19
N VAL A 484 5.22 22.59 7.35
CA VAL A 484 4.29 22.92 6.26
C VAL A 484 4.16 24.44 6.20
N PRO A 485 4.59 25.08 5.10
CA PRO A 485 4.56 26.54 5.00
C PRO A 485 3.14 27.10 4.98
N ALA A 486 2.99 28.38 5.31
CA ALA A 486 1.72 29.09 5.12
C ALA A 486 1.35 29.15 3.64
N ARG A 487 0.07 28.98 3.33
CA ARG A 487 -0.48 29.09 1.97
C ARG A 487 -1.73 29.95 1.95
N PRO A 488 -1.97 30.70 0.85
CA PRO A 488 -3.15 31.54 0.69
C PRO A 488 -4.47 30.76 0.69
#